data_929a4b151fdb10f59898132ff7692449
#
_entry.id   929a4b151fdb10f59898132ff7692449
#
_cell.length_a   1.000
_cell.length_b   1.000
_cell.length_c   1.000
_cell.angle_alpha   90.00
_cell.angle_beta   90.00
_cell.angle_gamma   90.00
#
_symmetry.space_group_name_H-M   'P 1'
#
loop_
_entity.id
_entity.type
_entity.pdbx_description
1 polymer ?
#
loop_
_entity_poly.entity_id
_entity_poly.type
_entity_poly.pdbx_seq_one_letter_code
_entity_poly.pdbx_strand_id
1 'polypeptide(L)'
;MGATLEQIAGYLDAKGWAYKLDEEENRILTGIQADNIENFLIVIQLDEDGEFFELFAPRVLSGVKDHPHKAAILQTMLSISWETKMLQWEYDPSDGEIRAIIEFPLEDSTLTERQFNRCLYSLVELVDEIALPRLQ
;
A
#
# COMPACT_ATOMS: atom_id res chain seq x y z
N MET A 1 16.63 -7.27 14.57
CA MET A 1 16.56 -5.81 14.43
C MET A 1 15.32 -5.42 13.67
N GLY A 2 15.38 -5.05 12.42
CA GLY A 2 14.19 -4.62 11.72
C GLY A 2 13.73 -3.23 12.14
N ALA A 3 12.43 -2.96 12.03
CA ALA A 3 11.83 -1.67 12.31
C ALA A 3 10.83 -1.76 13.47
N THR A 4 10.47 -0.61 14.03
CA THR A 4 9.43 -0.52 15.06
C THR A 4 8.33 0.44 14.59
N LEU A 5 7.13 0.27 15.15
CA LEU A 5 6.03 1.19 14.85
C LEU A 5 6.39 2.62 15.25
N GLU A 6 7.11 2.80 16.35
CA GLU A 6 7.52 4.12 16.82
C GLU A 6 8.43 4.82 15.82
N GLN A 7 9.34 4.09 15.17
CA GLN A 7 10.20 4.65 14.13
C GLN A 7 9.36 5.15 12.95
N ILE A 8 8.42 4.32 12.50
CA ILE A 8 7.57 4.67 11.36
C ILE A 8 6.64 5.83 11.73
N ALA A 9 6.08 5.81 12.93
CA ALA A 9 5.26 6.92 13.41
C ALA A 9 6.05 8.23 13.41
N GLY A 10 7.32 8.19 13.81
CA GLY A 10 8.20 9.33 13.74
C GLY A 10 8.39 9.85 12.33
N TYR A 11 8.48 8.97 11.36
CA TYR A 11 8.58 9.38 9.94
C TYR A 11 7.31 10.07 9.47
N LEU A 12 6.15 9.59 9.90
CA LEU A 12 4.87 10.23 9.58
C LEU A 12 4.71 11.58 10.28
N ASP A 13 5.12 11.65 11.56
CA ASP A 13 5.12 12.91 12.31
C ASP A 13 5.95 13.98 11.61
N ALA A 14 7.11 13.60 11.09
CA ALA A 14 8.00 14.52 10.40
C ALA A 14 7.37 15.11 9.13
N LYS A 15 6.40 14.42 8.54
CA LYS A 15 5.66 14.88 7.37
C LYS A 15 4.38 15.64 7.74
N GLY A 16 4.01 15.63 9.01
CA GLY A 16 2.75 16.20 9.44
C GLY A 16 1.53 15.37 9.06
N TRP A 17 1.68 14.07 8.86
CA TRP A 17 0.58 13.17 8.51
C TRP A 17 -0.12 12.67 9.77
N ALA A 18 -1.45 12.68 9.75
CA ALA A 18 -2.24 12.08 10.81
C ALA A 18 -2.31 10.56 10.62
N TYR A 19 -2.26 9.83 11.73
CA TYR A 19 -2.29 8.38 11.69
C TYR A 19 -2.87 7.83 12.99
N LYS A 20 -3.21 6.54 12.97
CA LYS A 20 -3.70 5.83 14.14
C LYS A 20 -2.83 4.58 14.35
N LEU A 21 -2.33 4.42 15.56
CA LEU A 21 -1.57 3.22 15.94
C LEU A 21 -2.53 2.11 16.35
N ASP A 22 -2.29 0.92 15.83
CA ASP A 22 -2.99 -0.29 16.24
C ASP A 22 -1.91 -1.28 16.71
N GLU A 23 -1.54 -1.16 17.97
CA GLU A 23 -0.44 -1.94 18.53
C GLU A 23 -0.79 -3.42 18.62
N GLU A 24 -2.06 -3.74 18.81
CA GLU A 24 -2.54 -5.11 18.91
C GLU A 24 -2.26 -5.89 17.62
N GLU A 25 -2.49 -5.26 16.47
CA GLU A 25 -2.24 -5.86 15.17
C GLU A 25 -0.88 -5.48 14.59
N ASN A 26 -0.10 -4.72 15.35
CA ASN A 26 1.24 -4.26 14.96
C ASN A 26 1.24 -3.49 13.64
N ARG A 27 0.35 -2.51 13.53
CA ARG A 27 0.18 -1.74 12.30
C ARG A 27 -0.18 -0.29 12.57
N ILE A 28 -0.04 0.53 11.55
CA ILE A 28 -0.43 1.93 11.54
C ILE A 28 -1.44 2.14 10.41
N LEU A 29 -2.49 2.88 10.70
CA LEU A 29 -3.49 3.26 9.71
C LEU A 29 -3.36 4.74 9.44
N THR A 30 -3.27 5.12 8.18
CA THR A 30 -3.25 6.52 7.77
C THR A 30 -4.11 6.69 6.52
N GLY A 31 -4.56 7.91 6.29
CA GLY A 31 -5.38 8.22 5.13
C GLY A 31 -5.05 9.59 4.60
N ILE A 32 -5.14 9.74 3.29
CA ILE A 32 -4.91 11.01 2.64
C ILE A 32 -5.95 11.22 1.55
N GLN A 33 -6.06 12.48 1.11
CA GLN A 33 -6.78 12.80 -0.12
C GLN A 33 -5.77 12.88 -1.26
N ALA A 34 -6.15 12.37 -2.41
CA ALA A 34 -5.35 12.44 -3.60
C ALA A 34 -6.23 12.92 -4.76
N ASP A 35 -5.62 13.16 -5.91
CA ASP A 35 -6.34 13.81 -7.02
C ASP A 35 -7.50 12.98 -7.56
N ASN A 36 -7.36 11.66 -7.60
CA ASN A 36 -8.35 10.75 -8.18
C ASN A 36 -9.04 9.87 -7.15
N ILE A 37 -8.73 10.03 -5.87
CA ILE A 37 -9.32 9.21 -4.81
C ILE A 37 -9.51 10.06 -3.56
N GLU A 38 -10.71 10.03 -3.02
CA GLU A 38 -11.09 10.93 -1.92
C GLU A 38 -10.64 10.41 -0.56
N ASN A 39 -10.77 9.11 -0.34
CA ASN A 39 -10.42 8.48 0.93
C ASN A 39 -9.40 7.38 0.69
N PHE A 40 -8.14 7.76 0.67
CA PHE A 40 -7.05 6.84 0.41
C PHE A 40 -6.56 6.26 1.74
N LEU A 41 -7.00 5.05 2.04
CA LEU A 41 -6.55 4.36 3.25
C LEU A 41 -5.24 3.63 2.95
N ILE A 42 -4.28 3.81 3.84
CA ILE A 42 -2.98 3.15 3.74
C ILE A 42 -2.73 2.42 5.06
N VAL A 43 -2.34 1.16 4.96
CA VAL A 43 -1.99 0.33 6.11
C VAL A 43 -0.50 0.04 6.07
N ILE A 44 0.16 0.29 7.19
CA ILE A 44 1.58 -0.02 7.36
C ILE A 44 1.65 -1.10 8.43
N GLN A 45 2.24 -2.24 8.11
CA GLN A 45 2.25 -3.38 9.02
C GLN A 45 3.65 -3.95 9.16
N LEU A 46 3.98 -4.32 10.39
CA LEU A 46 5.23 -5.00 10.69
C LEU A 46 4.92 -6.40 11.20
N ASP A 47 5.51 -7.40 10.57
CA ASP A 47 5.40 -8.79 10.97
C ASP A 47 6.78 -9.31 11.39
N GLU A 48 6.81 -10.52 11.94
CA GLU A 48 8.05 -11.19 12.28
C GLU A 48 8.97 -10.33 13.18
N ASP A 49 8.36 -9.77 14.23
CA ASP A 49 9.08 -8.92 15.21
C ASP A 49 9.75 -7.71 14.57
N GLY A 50 9.12 -7.15 13.54
CA GLY A 50 9.61 -5.96 12.83
C GLY A 50 10.57 -6.28 11.70
N GLU A 51 10.80 -7.55 11.41
CA GLU A 51 11.75 -7.94 10.36
C GLU A 51 11.09 -8.09 8.98
N PHE A 52 9.77 -7.97 8.90
CA PHE A 52 9.05 -7.97 7.65
C PHE A 52 8.14 -6.75 7.57
N PHE A 53 8.32 -5.95 6.52
CA PHE A 53 7.60 -4.69 6.33
C PHE A 53 6.57 -4.83 5.22
N GLU A 54 5.35 -4.35 5.50
CA GLU A 54 4.27 -4.30 4.52
C GLU A 54 3.66 -2.90 4.50
N LEU A 55 3.38 -2.41 3.30
CA LEU A 55 2.71 -1.14 3.07
C LEU A 55 1.68 -1.36 1.98
N PHE A 56 0.39 -1.20 2.30
CA PHE A 56 -0.62 -1.50 1.29
C PHE A 56 -1.82 -0.56 1.37
N ALA A 57 -2.48 -0.43 0.23
CA ALA A 57 -3.74 0.26 0.10
C ALA A 57 -4.82 -0.80 -0.16
N PRO A 58 -5.67 -1.11 0.84
CA PRO A 58 -6.72 -2.10 0.63
C PRO A 58 -7.85 -1.53 -0.22
N ARG A 59 -8.55 -2.40 -0.88
CA ARG A 59 -9.78 -2.06 -1.62
C ARG A 59 -9.62 -0.90 -2.58
N VAL A 60 -8.52 -0.90 -3.34
CA VAL A 60 -8.39 0.04 -4.45
C VAL A 60 -9.54 -0.16 -5.41
N LEU A 61 -9.89 -1.40 -5.66
CA LEU A 61 -11.11 -1.80 -6.34
C LEU A 61 -11.81 -2.87 -5.54
N SER A 62 -13.14 -2.93 -5.63
CA SER A 62 -13.93 -3.98 -5.00
C SER A 62 -14.96 -4.49 -5.99
N GLY A 63 -15.49 -5.69 -5.72
CA GLY A 63 -16.51 -6.28 -6.57
C GLY A 63 -16.03 -6.74 -7.94
N VAL A 64 -14.71 -6.87 -8.13
CA VAL A 64 -14.14 -7.27 -9.42
C VAL A 64 -14.55 -8.69 -9.81
N LYS A 65 -14.75 -9.55 -8.81
CA LYS A 65 -15.13 -10.95 -9.03
C LYS A 65 -16.34 -11.10 -9.96
N ASP A 66 -17.35 -10.27 -9.77
CA ASP A 66 -18.60 -10.34 -10.53
C ASP A 66 -18.74 -9.19 -11.53
N HIS A 67 -17.66 -8.47 -11.80
CA HIS A 67 -17.68 -7.33 -12.69
C HIS A 67 -17.71 -7.79 -14.16
N PRO A 68 -18.54 -7.14 -15.03
CA PRO A 68 -18.62 -7.53 -16.44
C PRO A 68 -17.28 -7.41 -17.19
N HIS A 69 -16.39 -6.52 -16.73
CA HIS A 69 -15.08 -6.32 -17.37
C HIS A 69 -13.93 -6.88 -16.55
N LYS A 70 -14.20 -7.92 -15.76
CA LYS A 70 -13.21 -8.54 -14.88
C LYS A 70 -11.89 -8.88 -15.59
N ALA A 71 -11.96 -9.51 -16.75
CA ALA A 71 -10.76 -9.90 -17.48
C ALA A 71 -9.93 -8.68 -17.89
N ALA A 72 -10.58 -7.62 -18.37
CA ALA A 72 -9.88 -6.40 -18.77
C ALA A 72 -9.25 -5.69 -17.57
N ILE A 73 -9.92 -5.69 -16.42
CA ILE A 73 -9.40 -5.11 -15.20
C ILE A 73 -8.14 -5.85 -14.74
N LEU A 74 -8.20 -7.17 -14.66
CA LEU A 74 -7.06 -7.97 -14.21
C LEU A 74 -5.88 -7.85 -15.17
N GLN A 75 -6.14 -7.82 -16.47
CA GLN A 75 -5.08 -7.63 -17.47
C GLN A 75 -4.42 -6.26 -17.32
N THR A 76 -5.22 -5.21 -17.09
CA THR A 76 -4.71 -3.85 -16.87
C THR A 76 -3.81 -3.80 -15.64
N MET A 77 -4.23 -4.45 -14.53
CA MET A 77 -3.44 -4.49 -13.31
C MET A 77 -2.08 -5.16 -13.54
N LEU A 78 -2.07 -6.29 -14.23
CA LEU A 78 -0.81 -6.99 -14.53
C LEU A 78 0.08 -6.17 -15.46
N SER A 79 -0.51 -5.46 -16.42
CA SER A 79 0.24 -4.59 -17.32
C SER A 79 0.89 -3.44 -16.57
N ILE A 80 0.17 -2.85 -15.62
CA ILE A 80 0.72 -1.78 -14.78
C ILE A 80 1.88 -2.31 -13.92
N SER A 81 1.73 -3.52 -13.37
CA SER A 81 2.82 -4.13 -12.61
C SER A 81 4.07 -4.32 -13.44
N TRP A 82 3.91 -4.68 -14.71
CA TRP A 82 5.03 -4.82 -15.64
C TRP A 82 5.73 -3.48 -15.90
N GLU A 83 4.97 -2.39 -16.01
CA GLU A 83 5.49 -1.07 -16.35
C GLU A 83 6.11 -0.32 -15.18
N THR A 84 5.81 -0.73 -13.93
CA THR A 84 6.20 0.04 -12.75
C THR A 84 7.13 -0.77 -11.85
N LYS A 85 7.71 -0.09 -10.85
CA LYS A 85 8.62 -0.71 -9.90
C LYS A 85 7.99 -0.79 -8.52
N MET A 86 8.39 -1.80 -7.77
CA MET A 86 8.11 -1.96 -6.33
C MET A 86 6.69 -2.38 -6.02
N LEU A 87 5.70 -1.77 -6.63
CA LEU A 87 4.31 -2.00 -6.31
C LEU A 87 3.81 -3.28 -6.94
N GLN A 88 3.12 -4.08 -6.16
CA GLN A 88 2.44 -5.28 -6.63
C GLN A 88 0.93 -5.10 -6.48
N TRP A 89 0.17 -5.76 -7.34
CA TRP A 89 -1.28 -5.76 -7.27
C TRP A 89 -1.74 -7.15 -6.88
N GLU A 90 -2.63 -7.23 -5.90
CA GLU A 90 -3.16 -8.50 -5.44
C GLU A 90 -4.66 -8.55 -5.64
N TYR A 91 -5.15 -9.70 -6.05
CA TYR A 91 -6.56 -9.95 -6.27
C TYR A 91 -7.03 -11.04 -5.32
N ASP A 92 -8.07 -10.74 -4.55
CA ASP A 92 -8.70 -11.72 -3.67
C ASP A 92 -9.91 -12.33 -4.39
N PRO A 93 -9.80 -13.59 -4.83
CA PRO A 93 -10.90 -14.20 -5.58
C PRO A 93 -12.14 -14.50 -4.72
N SER A 94 -12.02 -14.43 -3.39
CA SER A 94 -13.15 -14.71 -2.52
C SER A 94 -14.16 -13.56 -2.52
N ASP A 95 -13.71 -12.31 -2.54
CA ASP A 95 -14.59 -11.15 -2.48
C ASP A 95 -14.41 -10.16 -3.64
N GLY A 96 -13.40 -10.37 -4.50
CA GLY A 96 -13.16 -9.51 -5.64
C GLY A 96 -12.42 -8.24 -5.34
N GLU A 97 -11.75 -8.17 -4.19
CA GLU A 97 -10.94 -7.02 -3.83
C GLU A 97 -9.65 -7.00 -4.64
N ILE A 98 -9.23 -5.80 -5.07
CA ILE A 98 -7.87 -5.57 -5.59
C ILE A 98 -7.20 -4.56 -4.68
N ARG A 99 -6.00 -4.90 -4.20
CA ARG A 99 -5.21 -4.03 -3.37
C ARG A 99 -3.81 -3.84 -3.95
N ALA A 100 -3.23 -2.70 -3.61
CA ALA A 100 -1.85 -2.37 -3.99
C ALA A 100 -0.96 -2.61 -2.79
N ILE A 101 0.18 -3.28 -2.97
CA ILE A 101 1.06 -3.62 -1.86
C ILE A 101 2.53 -3.49 -2.24
N ILE A 102 3.31 -3.01 -1.29
CA ILE A 102 4.77 -3.06 -1.30
C ILE A 102 5.18 -3.81 -0.04
N GLU A 103 5.93 -4.88 -0.20
CA GLU A 103 6.38 -5.66 0.96
C GLU A 103 7.77 -6.23 0.71
N PHE A 104 8.57 -6.30 1.77
CA PHE A 104 9.90 -6.89 1.68
C PHE A 104 10.42 -7.22 3.08
N PRO A 105 11.32 -8.20 3.18
CA PRO A 105 11.95 -8.51 4.45
C PRO A 105 13.00 -7.45 4.80
N LEU A 106 13.04 -7.05 6.05
CA LEU A 106 14.10 -6.21 6.58
C LEU A 106 15.20 -7.04 7.23
N GLU A 107 14.81 -8.16 7.82
CA GLU A 107 15.70 -9.05 8.52
C GLU A 107 16.46 -8.28 9.61
N ASP A 108 17.80 -8.30 9.58
CA ASP A 108 18.62 -7.58 10.53
C ASP A 108 18.94 -6.15 10.10
N SER A 109 18.43 -5.71 8.98
CA SER A 109 18.55 -4.31 8.56
C SER A 109 17.46 -3.47 9.20
N THR A 110 17.47 -2.17 8.95
CA THR A 110 16.44 -1.24 9.41
C THR A 110 15.77 -0.56 8.24
N LEU A 111 14.63 0.08 8.50
CA LEU A 111 13.93 0.88 7.51
C LEU A 111 14.28 2.33 7.75
N THR A 112 15.01 2.96 6.82
CA THR A 112 15.35 4.37 6.95
C THR A 112 14.16 5.24 6.56
N GLU A 113 14.16 6.48 7.01
CA GLU A 113 13.12 7.44 6.63
C GLU A 113 13.07 7.61 5.11
N ARG A 114 14.22 7.67 4.47
CA ARG A 114 14.29 7.83 3.02
C ARG A 114 13.68 6.64 2.27
N GLN A 115 13.95 5.43 2.73
CA GLN A 115 13.34 4.23 2.16
C GLN A 115 11.83 4.23 2.36
N PHE A 116 11.39 4.54 3.56
CA PHE A 116 9.96 4.61 3.88
C PHE A 116 9.25 5.64 3.00
N ASN A 117 9.83 6.83 2.86
CA ASN A 117 9.26 7.88 2.03
C ASN A 117 9.12 7.45 0.59
N ARG A 118 10.12 6.78 0.05
CA ARG A 118 10.06 6.31 -1.33
C ARG A 118 8.92 5.31 -1.53
N CYS A 119 8.76 4.38 -0.59
CA CYS A 119 7.67 3.40 -0.65
C CYS A 119 6.30 4.09 -0.56
N LEU A 120 6.15 5.00 0.40
CA LEU A 120 4.90 5.67 0.64
C LEU A 120 4.46 6.52 -0.56
N TYR A 121 5.35 7.35 -1.07
CA TYR A 121 5.03 8.20 -2.20
C TYR A 121 4.81 7.40 -3.47
N SER A 122 5.56 6.32 -3.67
CA SER A 122 5.36 5.44 -4.81
C SER A 122 3.99 4.78 -4.79
N LEU A 123 3.56 4.30 -3.62
CA LEU A 123 2.24 3.69 -3.48
C LEU A 123 1.15 4.68 -3.86
N VAL A 124 1.20 5.89 -3.29
CA VAL A 124 0.19 6.92 -3.54
C VAL A 124 0.17 7.30 -5.03
N GLU A 125 1.33 7.58 -5.59
CA GLU A 125 1.44 8.01 -6.99
C GLU A 125 0.95 6.95 -7.96
N LEU A 126 1.38 5.70 -7.76
CA LEU A 126 1.02 4.63 -8.69
C LEU A 126 -0.47 4.28 -8.62
N VAL A 127 -1.07 4.35 -7.45
CA VAL A 127 -2.52 4.10 -7.33
C VAL A 127 -3.30 5.28 -7.89
N ASP A 128 -2.99 6.49 -7.45
CA ASP A 128 -3.79 7.67 -7.78
C ASP A 128 -3.60 8.15 -9.22
N GLU A 129 -2.37 8.24 -9.69
CA GLU A 129 -2.06 8.89 -10.96
C GLU A 129 -1.93 7.93 -12.13
N ILE A 130 -1.65 6.66 -11.88
CA ILE A 130 -1.44 5.69 -12.95
C ILE A 130 -2.55 4.66 -13.03
N ALA A 131 -2.84 3.96 -11.93
CA ALA A 131 -3.81 2.86 -11.96
C ALA A 131 -5.24 3.34 -12.12
N LEU A 132 -5.70 4.24 -11.26
CA LEU A 132 -7.09 4.68 -11.30
C LEU A 132 -7.48 5.35 -12.62
N PRO A 133 -6.66 6.24 -13.22
CA PRO A 133 -6.99 6.79 -14.53
C PRO A 133 -7.15 5.75 -15.63
N ARG A 134 -6.36 4.68 -15.61
CA ARG A 134 -6.45 3.62 -16.63
C ARG A 134 -7.67 2.72 -16.46
N LEU A 135 -8.28 2.74 -15.28
CA LEU A 135 -9.43 1.89 -14.96
C LEU A 135 -10.76 2.60 -15.22
N GLN A 136 -10.74 3.86 -15.52
CA GLN A 136 -11.92 4.65 -15.81
C GLN A 136 -12.38 4.57 -17.29
#